data_138a361c1dca80402bd635c45a84766c
#
_entry.id   138a361c1dca80402bd635c45a84766c
#
_cell.length_a   1.000
_cell.length_b   1.000
_cell.length_c   1.000
_cell.angle_alpha   90.00
_cell.angle_beta   90.00
_cell.angle_gamma   90.00
#
_symmetry.space_group_name_H-M   'P 1'
#
loop_
_entity.id
_entity.type
_entity.pdbx_description
1 polymer ?
#
loop_
_entity_poly.entity_id
_entity_poly.type
_entity_poly.pdbx_seq_one_letter_code
_entity_poly.pdbx_strand_id
1 'polypeptide(L)'
;GKDSLPQLLYTNPDTTGTNPFRYTIEDGKLFIYHFLKSRNTYYNAISCADLSSTPFFPRNFIVYPNEENIRLSVVHTSNDSVWLKTNWNAPNGMVLLANVNTPNKLSEFVPQYDMVLEQVNQLGKDKLALIYLHNGQNIALIYNHKGELLKKIDFPKGKRVRYFYEVD
;
A
#
# COMPACT_ATOMS: atom_id res chain seq x y z
N GLY A 1 1.98 33.91 -14.92
CA GLY A 1 2.46 32.54 -14.97
C GLY A 1 2.15 31.97 -16.33
N LYS A 2 3.13 31.40 -17.01
CA LYS A 2 2.87 30.62 -18.24
C LYS A 2 2.13 29.38 -17.79
N ASP A 3 0.88 29.23 -18.22
CA ASP A 3 0.13 27.98 -18.09
C ASP A 3 0.86 26.93 -18.92
N SER A 4 1.72 26.15 -18.28
CA SER A 4 2.29 24.96 -18.91
C SER A 4 1.16 23.96 -19.09
N LEU A 5 0.92 23.52 -20.34
CA LEU A 5 -0.04 22.45 -20.62
C LEU A 5 0.26 21.24 -19.74
N PRO A 6 -0.76 20.51 -19.26
CA PRO A 6 -0.55 19.30 -18.49
C PRO A 6 0.38 18.35 -19.25
N GLN A 7 1.47 17.92 -18.61
CA GLN A 7 2.37 16.94 -19.20
C GLN A 7 1.79 15.55 -18.99
N LEU A 8 1.66 14.77 -20.07
CA LEU A 8 1.30 13.36 -19.98
C LEU A 8 2.47 12.60 -19.38
N LEU A 9 2.32 12.12 -18.13
CA LEU A 9 3.35 11.39 -17.39
C LEU A 9 3.38 9.90 -17.75
N TYR A 10 2.21 9.30 -18.00
CA TYR A 10 2.08 7.87 -18.23
C TYR A 10 0.86 7.55 -19.08
N THR A 11 1.02 6.60 -20.00
CA THR A 11 -0.10 5.99 -20.75
C THR A 11 -0.14 4.51 -20.41
N ASN A 12 -1.32 3.99 -20.02
CA ASN A 12 -1.48 2.56 -19.82
C ASN A 12 -1.23 1.83 -21.15
N PRO A 13 -0.28 0.89 -21.22
CA PRO A 13 -0.01 0.13 -22.44
C PRO A 13 -1.15 -0.83 -22.82
N ASP A 14 -2.09 -1.12 -21.90
CA ASP A 14 -3.27 -1.91 -22.19
C ASP A 14 -4.29 -1.11 -22.97
N THR A 15 -4.31 -1.30 -24.28
CA THR A 15 -5.24 -0.64 -25.19
C THR A 15 -6.62 -1.32 -25.26
N THR A 16 -6.81 -2.45 -24.60
CA THR A 16 -8.08 -3.20 -24.63
C THR A 16 -9.17 -2.55 -23.78
N GLY A 17 -8.80 -1.61 -22.91
CA GLY A 17 -9.72 -0.81 -22.10
C GLY A 17 -10.47 -1.60 -21.01
N THR A 18 -10.09 -2.86 -20.77
CA THR A 18 -10.80 -3.75 -19.84
C THR A 18 -10.22 -3.73 -18.41
N ASN A 19 -9.03 -3.17 -18.22
CA ASN A 19 -8.38 -3.17 -16.92
C ASN A 19 -8.39 -1.78 -16.30
N PRO A 20 -8.95 -1.61 -15.09
CA PRO A 20 -8.95 -0.33 -14.41
C PRO A 20 -7.51 0.09 -14.08
N PHE A 21 -7.15 1.27 -14.53
CA PHE A 21 -5.91 1.93 -14.13
C PHE A 21 -6.05 2.45 -12.70
N ARG A 22 -5.19 1.98 -11.80
CA ARG A 22 -5.16 2.43 -10.42
C ARG A 22 -3.77 2.95 -10.10
N TYR A 23 -3.71 4.07 -9.39
CA TYR A 23 -2.45 4.65 -8.93
C TYR A 23 -2.58 5.27 -7.54
N THR A 24 -1.44 5.50 -6.92
CA THR A 24 -1.30 6.27 -5.68
C THR A 24 -0.06 7.17 -5.81
N ILE A 25 -0.13 8.37 -5.26
CA ILE A 25 1.00 9.28 -5.15
C ILE A 25 1.30 9.45 -3.66
N GLU A 26 2.55 9.19 -3.28
CA GLU A 26 2.99 9.23 -1.90
C GLU A 26 4.46 9.68 -1.85
N ASP A 27 4.76 10.69 -1.04
CA ASP A 27 6.12 11.22 -0.85
C ASP A 27 6.88 11.48 -2.16
N GLY A 28 6.24 12.17 -3.12
CA GLY A 28 6.81 12.49 -4.43
C GLY A 28 7.02 11.29 -5.38
N LYS A 29 6.50 10.12 -5.03
CA LYS A 29 6.57 8.91 -5.84
C LYS A 29 5.19 8.54 -6.37
N LEU A 30 5.14 8.14 -7.64
CA LEU A 30 3.95 7.57 -8.28
C LEU A 30 4.04 6.05 -8.26
N PHE A 31 3.06 5.40 -7.68
CA PHE A 31 2.88 3.95 -7.70
C PHE A 31 1.72 3.59 -8.62
N ILE A 32 1.99 2.75 -9.61
CA ILE A 32 1.02 2.32 -10.62
C ILE A 32 0.75 0.83 -10.39
N TYR A 33 -0.52 0.50 -10.17
CA TYR A 33 -0.95 -0.88 -9.94
C TYR A 33 -1.34 -1.52 -11.27
N HIS A 34 -0.65 -2.60 -11.62
CA HIS A 34 -0.91 -3.42 -12.79
C HIS A 34 -1.67 -4.66 -12.38
N PHE A 35 -2.89 -4.76 -12.86
CA PHE A 35 -3.74 -5.93 -12.65
C PHE A 35 -4.30 -6.33 -14.01
N LEU A 36 -3.66 -7.28 -14.65
CA LEU A 36 -4.04 -7.77 -15.96
C LEU A 36 -4.58 -9.19 -15.85
N LYS A 37 -5.80 -9.40 -16.36
CA LYS A 37 -6.40 -10.72 -16.50
C LYS A 37 -6.49 -11.07 -17.98
N SER A 38 -5.80 -12.11 -18.40
CA SER A 38 -5.91 -12.65 -19.75
C SER A 38 -6.24 -14.15 -19.68
N ARG A 39 -7.46 -14.54 -20.07
CA ARG A 39 -7.97 -15.92 -20.00
C ARG A 39 -7.75 -16.51 -18.58
N ASN A 40 -6.72 -17.32 -18.39
CA ASN A 40 -6.39 -17.98 -17.11
C ASN A 40 -5.11 -17.41 -16.47
N THR A 41 -4.62 -16.28 -16.94
CA THR A 41 -3.39 -15.67 -16.45
C THR A 41 -3.68 -14.30 -15.85
N TYR A 42 -3.17 -14.08 -14.66
CA TYR A 42 -3.20 -12.79 -13.97
C TYR A 42 -1.77 -12.25 -13.92
N TYR A 43 -1.59 -10.99 -14.17
CA TYR A 43 -0.34 -10.29 -13.93
C TYR A 43 -0.59 -9.24 -12.86
N ASN A 44 0.13 -9.35 -11.77
CA ASN A 44 0.02 -8.45 -10.63
C ASN A 44 1.37 -7.80 -10.37
N ALA A 45 1.44 -6.50 -10.52
CA ALA A 45 2.66 -5.75 -10.23
C ALA A 45 2.34 -4.33 -9.73
N ILE A 46 3.31 -3.74 -9.06
CA ILE A 46 3.34 -2.31 -8.77
C ILE A 46 4.60 -1.75 -9.42
N SER A 47 4.43 -0.74 -10.27
CA SER A 47 5.55 0.09 -10.76
C SER A 47 5.69 1.33 -9.90
N CYS A 48 6.92 1.78 -9.71
CA CYS A 48 7.24 3.01 -8.99
C CYS A 48 8.04 3.94 -9.89
N ALA A 49 7.75 5.23 -9.80
CA ALA A 49 8.55 6.28 -10.42
C ALA A 49 8.64 7.49 -9.49
N ASP A 50 9.80 8.13 -9.48
CA ASP A 50 10.00 9.41 -8.83
C ASP A 50 9.45 10.52 -9.72
N LEU A 51 8.55 11.35 -9.20
CA LEU A 51 7.92 12.45 -9.94
C LEU A 51 8.90 13.59 -10.27
N SER A 52 10.02 13.67 -9.56
CA SER A 52 11.09 14.65 -9.83
C SER A 52 12.07 14.19 -10.91
N SER A 53 12.05 12.90 -11.28
CA SER A 53 12.99 12.36 -12.24
C SER A 53 12.72 12.81 -13.67
N THR A 54 13.79 13.13 -14.41
CA THR A 54 13.72 13.46 -15.83
C THR A 54 14.78 12.67 -16.59
N PRO A 55 14.42 11.81 -17.54
CA PRO A 55 13.05 11.46 -17.96
C PRO A 55 12.30 10.61 -16.94
N PHE A 56 10.96 10.70 -16.98
CA PHE A 56 10.07 9.94 -16.11
C PHE A 56 9.93 8.50 -16.60
N PHE A 57 10.41 7.54 -15.81
CA PHE A 57 10.33 6.11 -16.13
C PHE A 57 9.80 5.28 -14.98
N PRO A 58 8.54 4.84 -15.02
CA PRO A 58 8.05 3.85 -14.09
C PRO A 58 8.80 2.52 -14.26
N ARG A 59 9.33 1.99 -13.15
CA ARG A 59 9.99 0.68 -13.13
C ARG A 59 9.16 -0.28 -12.31
N ASN A 60 9.12 -1.56 -12.72
CA ASN A 60 8.52 -2.59 -11.88
C ASN A 60 9.22 -2.60 -10.52
N PHE A 61 8.45 -2.29 -9.48
CA PHE A 61 8.91 -2.26 -8.11
C PHE A 61 8.66 -3.61 -7.43
N ILE A 62 7.45 -4.15 -7.60
CA ILE A 62 7.05 -5.43 -7.05
C ILE A 62 6.23 -6.20 -8.08
N VAL A 63 6.59 -7.47 -8.29
CA VAL A 63 5.77 -8.46 -8.97
C VAL A 63 5.34 -9.47 -7.92
N TYR A 64 4.05 -9.68 -7.78
CA TYR A 64 3.49 -10.59 -6.77
C TYR A 64 2.64 -11.69 -7.44
N PRO A 65 2.22 -12.73 -6.68
CA PRO A 65 1.60 -13.90 -7.25
C PRO A 65 0.48 -13.61 -8.23
N ASN A 66 0.45 -14.41 -9.28
CA ASN A 66 -0.52 -14.33 -10.37
C ASN A 66 -1.85 -15.00 -9.96
N GLU A 67 -2.48 -14.48 -8.90
CA GLU A 67 -3.71 -15.00 -8.32
C GLU A 67 -4.76 -13.89 -8.18
N GLU A 68 -6.02 -14.22 -8.46
CA GLU A 68 -7.11 -13.24 -8.52
C GLU A 68 -7.37 -12.52 -7.19
N ASN A 69 -7.23 -13.21 -6.08
CA ASN A 69 -7.62 -12.71 -4.77
C ASN A 69 -6.49 -12.07 -3.98
N ILE A 70 -5.27 -12.07 -4.53
CA ILE A 70 -4.13 -11.41 -3.89
C ILE A 70 -4.21 -9.90 -4.12
N ARG A 71 -4.10 -9.16 -3.04
CA ARG A 71 -4.09 -7.69 -3.06
C ARG A 71 -2.86 -7.18 -2.35
N LEU A 72 -2.25 -6.18 -2.97
CA LEU A 72 -1.13 -5.45 -2.42
C LEU A 72 -1.43 -3.95 -2.58
N SER A 73 -1.27 -3.17 -1.52
CA SER A 73 -1.51 -1.73 -1.56
C SER A 73 -0.41 -1.00 -0.82
N VAL A 74 0.14 0.05 -1.43
CA VAL A 74 1.00 1.01 -0.75
C VAL A 74 0.14 1.74 0.28
N VAL A 75 0.60 1.79 1.52
CA VAL A 75 -0.12 2.42 2.63
C VAL A 75 0.67 3.54 3.28
N HIS A 76 1.97 3.56 3.08
CA HIS A 76 2.85 4.65 3.52
C HIS A 76 4.21 4.55 2.83
N THR A 77 4.88 5.70 2.70
CA THR A 77 6.27 5.80 2.27
C THR A 77 7.05 6.75 3.17
N SER A 78 8.34 6.49 3.34
CA SER A 78 9.27 7.40 3.99
C SER A 78 10.65 7.17 3.42
N ASN A 79 11.23 8.17 2.81
CA ASN A 79 12.46 8.06 2.02
C ASN A 79 12.32 6.97 0.94
N ASP A 80 13.16 5.93 1.00
CA ASP A 80 13.13 4.78 0.08
C ASP A 80 12.32 3.60 0.60
N SER A 81 11.80 3.68 1.81
CA SER A 81 11.00 2.63 2.44
C SER A 81 9.53 2.77 2.05
N VAL A 82 8.89 1.63 1.80
CA VAL A 82 7.48 1.53 1.39
C VAL A 82 6.79 0.46 2.22
N TRP A 83 5.74 0.85 2.94
CA TRP A 83 4.90 -0.09 3.68
C TRP A 83 3.73 -0.52 2.81
N LEU A 84 3.49 -1.83 2.79
CA LEU A 84 2.53 -2.48 1.91
C LEU A 84 1.57 -3.32 2.73
N LYS A 85 0.28 -3.03 2.64
CA LYS A 85 -0.75 -3.93 3.15
C LYS A 85 -1.03 -5.02 2.13
N THR A 86 -1.10 -6.28 2.57
CA THR A 86 -1.40 -7.42 1.71
C THR A 86 -2.16 -8.52 2.42
N ASN A 87 -2.83 -9.37 1.64
CA ASN A 87 -3.36 -10.66 2.06
C ASN A 87 -2.57 -11.85 1.48
N TRP A 88 -1.42 -11.60 0.85
CA TRP A 88 -0.56 -12.64 0.30
C TRP A 88 0.01 -13.52 1.43
N ASN A 89 -0.29 -14.81 1.41
CA ASN A 89 -0.02 -15.77 2.49
C ASN A 89 -0.50 -15.33 3.88
N ALA A 90 -1.44 -14.38 3.93
CA ALA A 90 -1.95 -13.78 5.14
C ALA A 90 -3.43 -13.40 4.98
N PRO A 91 -4.37 -14.34 4.99
CA PRO A 91 -5.79 -14.10 4.71
C PRO A 91 -6.41 -13.03 5.61
N ASN A 92 -5.94 -12.87 6.84
CA ASN A 92 -6.37 -11.80 7.74
C ASN A 92 -5.65 -10.47 7.49
N GLY A 93 -4.68 -10.44 6.59
CA GLY A 93 -3.87 -9.27 6.27
C GLY A 93 -2.62 -9.10 7.14
N MET A 94 -1.56 -8.61 6.52
CA MET A 94 -0.28 -8.25 7.14
C MET A 94 0.28 -6.97 6.51
N VAL A 95 1.34 -6.44 7.10
CA VAL A 95 2.11 -5.34 6.53
C VAL A 95 3.52 -5.80 6.20
N LEU A 96 3.92 -5.56 4.95
CA LEU A 96 5.27 -5.80 4.47
C LEU A 96 6.02 -4.47 4.37
N LEU A 97 7.33 -4.55 4.47
CA LEU A 97 8.27 -3.47 4.19
C LEU A 97 9.07 -3.80 2.94
N ALA A 98 9.15 -2.83 2.05
CA ALA A 98 9.93 -2.87 0.83
C ALA A 98 10.84 -1.65 0.74
N ASN A 99 11.80 -1.68 -0.18
CA ASN A 99 12.64 -0.54 -0.51
C ASN A 99 12.65 -0.33 -2.02
N VAL A 100 12.45 0.92 -2.48
CA VAL A 100 12.36 1.23 -3.92
C VAL A 100 13.63 0.90 -4.71
N ASN A 101 14.78 0.88 -4.04
CA ASN A 101 16.08 0.58 -4.65
C ASN A 101 16.39 -0.92 -4.71
N THR A 102 15.58 -1.77 -4.07
CA THR A 102 15.71 -3.23 -4.08
C THR A 102 14.40 -3.90 -4.49
N PRO A 103 14.04 -3.85 -5.79
CA PRO A 103 12.79 -4.41 -6.29
C PRO A 103 12.59 -5.88 -5.88
N ASN A 104 11.36 -6.27 -5.60
CA ASN A 104 10.96 -7.61 -5.18
C ASN A 104 11.55 -8.12 -3.85
N LYS A 105 12.34 -7.31 -3.14
CA LYS A 105 12.83 -7.67 -1.81
C LYS A 105 11.85 -7.17 -0.75
N LEU A 106 11.06 -8.09 -0.22
CA LEU A 106 10.05 -7.84 0.80
C LEU A 106 10.48 -8.45 2.13
N SER A 107 10.19 -7.73 3.21
CA SER A 107 10.33 -8.24 4.57
C SER A 107 9.02 -8.04 5.33
N GLU A 108 8.75 -8.91 6.28
CA GLU A 108 7.62 -8.76 7.17
C GLU A 108 7.87 -7.58 8.12
N PHE A 109 6.92 -6.64 8.16
CA PHE A 109 6.95 -5.51 9.09
C PHE A 109 6.03 -5.77 10.29
N VAL A 110 4.77 -6.15 10.02
CA VAL A 110 3.84 -6.64 11.03
C VAL A 110 3.21 -7.92 10.49
N PRO A 111 3.36 -9.05 11.21
CA PRO A 111 2.81 -10.34 10.78
C PRO A 111 1.29 -10.35 10.79
N GLN A 112 0.71 -11.38 10.19
CA GLN A 112 -0.69 -11.67 10.35
C GLN A 112 -1.02 -12.03 11.80
N TYR A 113 -2.13 -11.48 12.30
CA TYR A 113 -2.73 -11.87 13.58
C TYR A 113 -4.01 -12.68 13.38
N ASP A 114 -4.53 -13.24 14.47
CA ASP A 114 -5.89 -13.80 14.52
C ASP A 114 -6.96 -12.69 14.64
N MET A 115 -6.77 -11.65 13.83
CA MET A 115 -7.62 -10.47 13.70
C MET A 115 -7.53 -9.99 12.26
N VAL A 116 -8.64 -9.53 11.69
CA VAL A 116 -8.65 -9.03 10.31
C VAL A 116 -8.12 -7.60 10.26
N LEU A 117 -7.03 -7.38 9.53
CA LEU A 117 -6.47 -6.06 9.28
C LEU A 117 -7.35 -5.27 8.30
N GLU A 118 -8.15 -4.35 8.80
CA GLU A 118 -9.05 -3.52 7.98
C GLU A 118 -8.34 -2.32 7.36
N GLN A 119 -7.55 -1.57 8.15
CA GLN A 119 -6.92 -0.33 7.70
C GLN A 119 -5.48 -0.23 8.21
N VAL A 120 -4.67 0.52 7.48
CA VAL A 120 -3.36 1.03 7.91
C VAL A 120 -3.35 2.52 7.64
N ASN A 121 -3.10 3.31 8.67
CA ASN A 121 -3.10 4.77 8.62
C ASN A 121 -1.78 5.31 9.15
N GLN A 122 -1.24 6.33 8.50
CA GLN A 122 -0.11 7.06 9.02
C GLN A 122 -0.56 7.92 10.23
N LEU A 123 0.28 7.95 11.27
CA LEU A 123 0.14 8.85 12.41
C LEU A 123 1.43 9.66 12.57
N GLY A 124 1.31 10.98 12.44
CA GLY A 124 2.48 11.85 12.45
C GLY A 124 3.49 11.46 11.37
N LYS A 125 4.79 11.60 11.69
CA LYS A 125 5.87 11.37 10.71
C LYS A 125 6.48 9.96 10.76
N ASP A 126 6.31 9.24 11.84
CA ASP A 126 7.10 8.05 12.18
C ASP A 126 6.29 6.88 12.74
N LYS A 127 4.96 6.94 12.68
CA LYS A 127 4.08 5.92 13.25
C LYS A 127 3.03 5.46 12.24
N LEU A 128 2.61 4.21 12.40
CA LEU A 128 1.49 3.60 11.69
C LEU A 128 0.47 3.07 12.70
N ALA A 129 -0.81 3.37 12.48
CA ALA A 129 -1.92 2.74 13.18
C ALA A 129 -2.53 1.65 12.30
N LEU A 130 -2.50 0.43 12.79
CA LEU A 130 -3.10 -0.73 12.17
C LEU A 130 -4.44 -1.01 12.87
N ILE A 131 -5.54 -0.88 12.13
CA ILE A 131 -6.89 -1.08 12.65
C ILE A 131 -7.33 -2.50 12.31
N TYR A 132 -7.56 -3.28 13.34
CA TYR A 132 -8.01 -4.67 13.24
C TYR A 132 -9.48 -4.79 13.63
N LEU A 133 -10.15 -5.78 13.04
CA LEU A 133 -11.45 -6.26 13.49
C LEU A 133 -11.26 -7.62 14.18
N HIS A 134 -11.69 -7.71 15.43
CA HIS A 134 -11.68 -8.94 16.22
C HIS A 134 -12.99 -9.08 17.00
N ASN A 135 -13.74 -10.16 16.78
CA ASN A 135 -15.00 -10.45 17.49
C ASN A 135 -15.98 -9.28 17.53
N GLY A 136 -16.13 -8.54 16.39
CA GLY A 136 -17.05 -7.41 16.28
C GLY A 136 -16.59 -6.11 16.96
N GLN A 137 -15.33 -6.05 17.36
CA GLN A 137 -14.70 -4.89 17.98
C GLN A 137 -13.47 -4.45 17.15
N ASN A 138 -13.31 -3.15 16.94
CA ASN A 138 -12.06 -2.64 16.38
C ASN A 138 -11.01 -2.50 17.48
N ILE A 139 -9.76 -2.79 17.10
CA ILE A 139 -8.57 -2.65 17.91
C ILE A 139 -7.55 -1.90 17.06
N ALA A 140 -6.92 -0.84 17.58
CA ALA A 140 -5.79 -0.19 16.94
C ALA A 140 -4.48 -0.65 17.60
N LEU A 141 -3.53 -1.07 16.79
CA LEU A 141 -2.15 -1.30 17.18
C LEU A 141 -1.28 -0.22 16.53
N ILE A 142 -0.56 0.53 17.35
CA ILE A 142 0.28 1.63 16.89
C ILE A 142 1.74 1.19 16.93
N TYR A 143 2.39 1.23 15.76
CA TYR A 143 3.79 0.88 15.59
C TYR A 143 4.60 2.11 15.18
N ASN A 144 5.88 2.16 15.59
CA ASN A 144 6.84 3.07 14.96
C ASN A 144 7.39 2.45 13.67
N HIS A 145 8.13 3.22 12.87
CA HIS A 145 8.72 2.74 11.61
C HIS A 145 9.81 1.68 11.79
N LYS A 146 10.24 1.39 13.04
CA LYS A 146 11.16 0.27 13.35
C LYS A 146 10.42 -1.05 13.61
N GLY A 147 9.09 -1.05 13.60
CA GLY A 147 8.27 -2.23 13.89
C GLY A 147 8.02 -2.47 15.37
N GLU A 148 8.33 -1.51 16.25
CA GLU A 148 8.06 -1.61 17.69
C GLU A 148 6.62 -1.23 17.98
N LEU A 149 5.87 -2.09 18.68
CA LEU A 149 4.52 -1.80 19.15
C LEU A 149 4.57 -0.77 20.29
N LEU A 150 4.02 0.42 20.04
CA LEU A 150 3.99 1.52 21.01
C LEU A 150 2.73 1.51 21.87
N LYS A 151 1.59 1.17 21.26
CA LYS A 151 0.30 1.27 21.95
C LYS A 151 -0.75 0.34 21.35
N LYS A 152 -1.61 -0.20 22.21
CA LYS A 152 -2.87 -0.84 21.84
C LYS A 152 -4.03 0.02 22.31
N ILE A 153 -5.07 0.18 21.48
CA ILE A 153 -6.31 0.89 21.78
C ILE A 153 -7.46 -0.03 21.44
N ASP A 154 -8.29 -0.36 22.43
CA ASP A 154 -9.51 -1.13 22.23
C ASP A 154 -10.69 -0.15 22.09
N PHE A 155 -11.45 -0.24 21.01
CA PHE A 155 -12.65 0.57 20.77
C PHE A 155 -13.90 -0.11 21.34
N PRO A 156 -14.97 0.63 21.62
CA PRO A 156 -16.21 0.05 22.11
C PRO A 156 -16.77 -1.00 21.13
N LYS A 157 -17.30 -2.12 21.66
CA LYS A 157 -17.98 -3.14 20.87
C LYS A 157 -19.13 -2.55 20.05
N GLY A 158 -19.33 -3.07 18.84
CA GLY A 158 -20.41 -2.65 17.94
C GLY A 158 -20.19 -1.28 17.30
N LYS A 159 -19.05 -0.64 17.54
CA LYS A 159 -18.63 0.59 16.85
C LYS A 159 -17.52 0.27 15.86
N ARG A 160 -17.61 0.87 14.66
CA ARG A 160 -16.56 0.76 13.64
C ARG A 160 -15.75 2.04 13.55
N VAL A 161 -14.42 1.90 13.52
CA VAL A 161 -13.51 2.99 13.21
C VAL A 161 -13.58 3.23 11.71
N ARG A 162 -14.02 4.42 11.30
CA ARG A 162 -14.03 4.82 9.88
C ARG A 162 -12.78 5.58 9.50
N TYR A 163 -12.32 6.46 10.40
CA TYR A 163 -11.15 7.29 10.22
C TYR A 163 -10.33 7.27 11.49
N PHE A 164 -9.03 7.19 11.34
CA PHE A 164 -8.08 7.24 12.44
C PHE A 164 -6.90 8.10 12.01
N TYR A 165 -6.73 9.25 12.65
CA TYR A 165 -5.69 10.23 12.34
C TYR A 165 -5.26 10.94 13.61
N GLU A 166 -4.06 11.52 13.59
CA GLU A 166 -3.56 12.37 14.65
C GLU A 166 -4.17 13.78 14.47
N VAL A 167 -4.65 14.37 15.56
CA VAL A 167 -5.09 15.77 15.60
C VAL A 167 -3.96 16.54 16.27
N ASP A 168 -3.47 17.58 15.57
CA ASP A 168 -2.45 18.51 16.08
C ASP A 168 -2.97 19.36 17.23
#